data_c52baa59a1b6070316e6e932fc64a5e6
#
_entry.id   c52baa59a1b6070316e6e932fc64a5e6
#
_cell.length_a   1.000
_cell.length_b   1.000
_cell.length_c   1.000
_cell.angle_alpha   90.00
_cell.angle_beta   90.00
_cell.angle_gamma   90.00
#
_symmetry.space_group_name_H-M   'P 1'
#
loop_
_entity.id
_entity.type
_entity.pdbx_description
1 polymer ?
#
loop_
_entity_poly.entity_id
_entity_poly.type
_entity_poly.pdbx_seq_one_letter_code
_entity_poly.pdbx_strand_id
1 'polypeptide(L)'
;MKCVILAAGYAVRMYPLTCNYPKSLLVVDRKPILSHLVESVREFVSDITVVTNHKFHEVLSIWSRNYPEVSLVDDKTTCDAGRLGALVDLSLAIQPGSDYIVMASDNYLDFPLDSFIRYYQEVQTSCVMYHEIEDPDRLRRTAVISVSDSVVTSFTEKPECPCSTLAVPPFYIYTADDCAKLSDVISSGCNLDNLGSFAEWLHSRSTIHAFKMPGTCIDISDLYC
;
A
#
# COMPACT_ATOMS: atom_id res chain seq x y z
N MET A 1 -12.41 -0.13 -11.52
CA MET A 1 -11.27 0.05 -10.61
C MET A 1 -10.37 -1.17 -10.72
N LYS A 2 -9.05 -1.00 -10.64
CA LYS A 2 -8.02 -2.05 -10.64
C LYS A 2 -7.30 -2.08 -9.28
N CYS A 3 -6.49 -3.11 -9.04
CA CYS A 3 -5.72 -3.23 -7.80
C CYS A 3 -4.22 -3.36 -8.11
N VAL A 4 -3.39 -2.69 -7.31
CA VAL A 4 -1.94 -2.91 -7.27
C VAL A 4 -1.53 -3.26 -5.85
N ILE A 5 -0.80 -4.38 -5.70
CA ILE A 5 -0.20 -4.79 -4.43
C ILE A 5 1.31 -4.76 -4.59
N LEU A 6 1.99 -3.94 -3.78
CA LEU A 6 3.45 -3.82 -3.81
C LEU A 6 4.09 -4.89 -2.92
N ALA A 7 4.79 -5.83 -3.54
CA ALA A 7 5.47 -6.96 -2.90
C ALA A 7 6.97 -7.05 -3.27
N ALA A 8 7.56 -5.96 -3.78
CA ALA A 8 8.96 -5.91 -4.21
C ALA A 8 9.97 -5.66 -3.06
N GLY A 9 9.49 -5.43 -1.84
CA GLY A 9 10.34 -5.20 -0.68
C GLY A 9 11.18 -6.42 -0.27
N TYR A 10 12.45 -6.18 0.13
CA TYR A 10 13.39 -7.23 0.56
C TYR A 10 13.27 -7.61 2.03
N ALA A 11 12.60 -6.78 2.85
CA ALA A 11 12.36 -6.99 4.29
C ALA A 11 13.63 -7.40 5.08
N VAL A 12 14.75 -6.73 4.80
CA VAL A 12 16.08 -7.06 5.39
C VAL A 12 16.11 -7.01 6.92
N ARG A 13 15.21 -6.21 7.54
CA ARG A 13 15.09 -6.12 9.00
C ARG A 13 14.61 -7.42 9.64
N MET A 14 13.96 -8.29 8.87
CA MET A 14 13.42 -9.58 9.32
C MET A 14 14.35 -10.75 9.01
N TYR A 15 15.60 -10.51 8.62
CA TYR A 15 16.56 -11.58 8.41
C TYR A 15 16.86 -12.33 9.72
N PRO A 16 17.01 -13.67 9.68
CA PRO A 16 17.13 -14.53 8.49
C PRO A 16 15.79 -14.99 7.88
N LEU A 17 14.63 -14.70 8.48
CA LEU A 17 13.31 -15.21 8.08
C LEU A 17 13.00 -14.90 6.60
N THR A 18 13.28 -13.67 6.16
CA THR A 18 12.99 -13.19 4.80
C THR A 18 14.18 -13.25 3.86
N CYS A 19 15.29 -13.86 4.27
CA CYS A 19 16.48 -13.96 3.42
C CYS A 19 16.20 -14.71 2.10
N ASN A 20 15.42 -15.78 2.16
CA ASN A 20 15.07 -16.61 0.99
C ASN A 20 13.56 -16.79 0.79
N TYR A 21 12.76 -16.00 1.50
CA TYR A 21 11.30 -16.10 1.45
C TYR A 21 10.66 -14.70 1.50
N PRO A 22 9.72 -14.36 0.58
CA PRO A 22 9.13 -13.03 0.55
C PRO A 22 8.23 -12.78 1.76
N LYS A 23 8.34 -11.58 2.36
CA LYS A 23 7.53 -11.14 3.50
C LYS A 23 6.03 -11.29 3.23
N SER A 24 5.60 -11.02 2.01
CA SER A 24 4.20 -11.10 1.55
C SER A 24 3.58 -12.51 1.62
N LEU A 25 4.40 -13.55 1.67
CA LEU A 25 3.94 -14.94 1.82
C LEU A 25 4.05 -15.47 3.25
N LEU A 26 4.46 -14.67 4.22
CA LEU A 26 4.37 -15.06 5.63
C LEU A 26 2.91 -15.27 6.03
N VAL A 27 2.69 -16.26 6.91
CA VAL A 27 1.36 -16.76 7.22
C VAL A 27 0.77 -16.02 8.41
N VAL A 28 -0.41 -15.46 8.23
CA VAL A 28 -1.27 -14.94 9.31
C VAL A 28 -2.61 -15.63 9.17
N ASP A 29 -3.19 -16.09 10.27
CA ASP A 29 -4.48 -16.77 10.28
C ASP A 29 -4.60 -17.88 9.21
N ARG A 30 -3.57 -18.76 9.18
CA ARG A 30 -3.48 -19.95 8.30
C ARG A 30 -3.29 -19.70 6.80
N LYS A 31 -3.15 -18.43 6.36
CA LYS A 31 -2.93 -18.07 4.96
C LYS A 31 -1.80 -17.06 4.81
N PRO A 32 -1.11 -17.01 3.65
CA PRO A 32 -0.22 -15.91 3.32
C PRO A 32 -0.95 -14.56 3.38
N ILE A 33 -0.27 -13.50 3.85
CA ILE A 33 -0.86 -12.15 3.86
C ILE A 33 -1.34 -11.76 2.46
N LEU A 34 -0.53 -12.00 1.44
CA LEU A 34 -0.88 -11.68 0.07
C LEU A 34 -2.19 -12.35 -0.38
N SER A 35 -2.47 -13.57 0.13
CA SER A 35 -3.74 -14.26 -0.12
C SER A 35 -4.93 -13.53 0.52
N HIS A 36 -4.78 -13.05 1.76
CA HIS A 36 -5.81 -12.24 2.41
C HIS A 36 -6.11 -10.97 1.63
N LEU A 37 -5.07 -10.27 1.16
CA LEU A 37 -5.24 -9.03 0.39
C LEU A 37 -5.95 -9.27 -0.94
N VAL A 38 -5.56 -10.29 -1.69
CA VAL A 38 -6.22 -10.65 -2.96
C VAL A 38 -7.69 -11.02 -2.72
N GLU A 39 -7.97 -11.88 -1.75
CA GLU A 39 -9.33 -12.32 -1.42
C GLU A 39 -10.23 -11.16 -0.95
N SER A 40 -9.65 -10.12 -0.32
CA SER A 40 -10.41 -8.96 0.17
C SER A 40 -10.87 -8.00 -0.93
N VAL A 41 -10.24 -8.04 -2.12
CA VAL A 41 -10.53 -7.08 -3.21
C VAL A 41 -11.06 -7.71 -4.48
N ARG A 42 -10.84 -9.01 -4.72
CA ARG A 42 -11.10 -9.66 -6.01
C ARG A 42 -12.53 -9.53 -6.54
N GLU A 43 -13.53 -9.35 -5.67
CA GLU A 43 -14.92 -9.15 -6.08
C GLU A 43 -15.25 -7.71 -6.48
N PHE A 44 -14.35 -6.76 -6.22
CA PHE A 44 -14.56 -5.33 -6.42
C PHE A 44 -13.70 -4.74 -7.54
N VAL A 45 -12.70 -5.48 -8.02
CA VAL A 45 -11.74 -4.99 -9.01
C VAL A 45 -11.75 -5.85 -10.27
N SER A 46 -11.42 -5.24 -11.43
CA SER A 46 -11.34 -5.96 -12.70
C SER A 46 -10.04 -6.74 -12.88
N ASP A 47 -8.95 -6.21 -12.30
CA ASP A 47 -7.60 -6.74 -12.46
C ASP A 47 -6.82 -6.56 -11.16
N ILE A 48 -5.98 -7.52 -10.81
CA ILE A 48 -5.05 -7.44 -9.68
C ILE A 48 -3.63 -7.59 -10.21
N THR A 49 -2.79 -6.60 -9.98
CA THR A 49 -1.36 -6.64 -10.31
C THR A 49 -0.54 -6.68 -9.03
N VAL A 50 0.34 -7.68 -8.91
CA VAL A 50 1.31 -7.74 -7.81
C VAL A 50 2.69 -7.41 -8.38
N VAL A 51 3.30 -6.34 -7.86
CA VAL A 51 4.67 -5.95 -8.22
C VAL A 51 5.64 -6.68 -7.30
N THR A 52 6.58 -7.41 -7.86
CA THR A 52 7.57 -8.22 -7.14
C THR A 52 8.98 -7.89 -7.60
N ASN A 53 9.98 -8.08 -6.72
CA ASN A 53 11.38 -8.08 -7.14
C ASN A 53 11.74 -9.40 -7.84
N HIS A 54 12.82 -9.38 -8.63
CA HIS A 54 13.27 -10.54 -9.39
C HIS A 54 13.65 -11.73 -8.49
N LYS A 55 14.23 -11.45 -7.34
CA LYS A 55 14.65 -12.48 -6.38
C LYS A 55 13.51 -13.40 -5.94
N PHE A 56 12.32 -12.85 -5.74
CA PHE A 56 11.15 -13.58 -5.24
C PHE A 56 10.09 -13.85 -6.31
N HIS A 57 10.34 -13.41 -7.55
CA HIS A 57 9.38 -13.55 -8.66
C HIS A 57 8.96 -15.01 -8.91
N GLU A 58 9.90 -15.95 -8.88
CA GLU A 58 9.60 -17.37 -9.09
C GLU A 58 8.67 -17.93 -8.00
N VAL A 59 8.95 -17.65 -6.73
CA VAL A 59 8.12 -18.12 -5.61
C VAL A 59 6.72 -17.51 -5.67
N LEU A 60 6.62 -16.22 -6.00
CA LEU A 60 5.33 -15.54 -6.17
C LEU A 60 4.58 -16.05 -7.42
N SER A 61 5.29 -16.44 -8.48
CA SER A 61 4.70 -17.09 -9.65
C SER A 61 4.09 -18.46 -9.32
N ILE A 62 4.71 -19.22 -8.43
CA ILE A 62 4.13 -20.49 -7.94
C ILE A 62 2.87 -20.21 -7.11
N TRP A 63 2.91 -19.23 -6.22
CA TRP A 63 1.76 -18.84 -5.40
C TRP A 63 0.59 -18.33 -6.27
N SER A 64 0.85 -17.51 -7.28
CA SER A 64 -0.19 -16.91 -8.15
C SER A 64 -0.98 -17.94 -8.98
N ARG A 65 -0.50 -19.15 -9.13
CA ARG A 65 -1.26 -20.23 -9.79
C ARG A 65 -2.59 -20.55 -9.09
N ASN A 66 -2.72 -20.20 -7.82
CA ASN A 66 -3.96 -20.34 -7.06
C ASN A 66 -4.92 -19.14 -7.25
N TYR A 67 -4.48 -18.09 -7.94
CA TYR A 67 -5.19 -16.83 -8.13
C TYR A 67 -5.09 -16.40 -9.60
N PRO A 68 -5.89 -17.01 -10.52
CA PRO A 68 -5.79 -16.76 -11.96
C PRO A 68 -6.10 -15.30 -12.35
N GLU A 69 -6.76 -14.54 -11.46
CA GLU A 69 -7.02 -13.11 -11.59
C GLU A 69 -5.80 -12.22 -11.31
N VAL A 70 -4.70 -12.79 -10.80
CA VAL A 70 -3.50 -12.05 -10.44
C VAL A 70 -2.47 -12.08 -11.55
N SER A 71 -2.01 -10.90 -11.98
CA SER A 71 -0.85 -10.70 -12.84
C SER A 71 0.37 -10.30 -12.02
N LEU A 72 1.56 -10.78 -12.38
CA LEU A 72 2.82 -10.39 -11.74
C LEU A 72 3.61 -9.45 -12.63
N VAL A 73 4.15 -8.39 -12.03
CA VAL A 73 5.13 -7.48 -12.64
C VAL A 73 6.44 -7.61 -11.88
N ASP A 74 7.51 -7.97 -12.59
CA ASP A 74 8.85 -8.10 -12.05
C ASP A 74 9.61 -6.77 -12.23
N ASP A 75 10.03 -6.13 -11.13
CA ASP A 75 10.78 -4.88 -11.12
C ASP A 75 12.26 -5.03 -11.57
N LYS A 76 12.70 -6.29 -11.80
CA LYS A 76 14.04 -6.69 -12.21
C LYS A 76 15.13 -6.47 -11.17
N THR A 77 14.83 -6.02 -9.98
CA THR A 77 15.82 -5.86 -8.91
C THR A 77 16.16 -7.22 -8.27
N THR A 78 17.43 -7.41 -7.91
CA THR A 78 17.93 -8.68 -7.37
C THR A 78 18.44 -8.57 -5.94
N CYS A 79 18.58 -7.36 -5.42
CA CYS A 79 19.05 -7.07 -4.06
C CYS A 79 18.49 -5.75 -3.53
N ASP A 80 18.48 -5.59 -2.21
CA ASP A 80 17.94 -4.40 -1.53
C ASP A 80 18.64 -3.09 -1.95
N ALA A 81 19.95 -3.13 -2.19
CA ALA A 81 20.70 -1.95 -2.63
C ALA A 81 20.29 -1.43 -4.03
N GLY A 82 19.68 -2.30 -4.84
CA GLY A 82 19.21 -1.95 -6.18
C GLY A 82 17.70 -1.70 -6.26
N ARG A 83 16.97 -1.68 -5.13
CA ARG A 83 15.51 -1.46 -5.14
C ARG A 83 15.14 -0.14 -5.80
N LEU A 84 14.02 -0.12 -6.51
CA LEU A 84 13.55 1.07 -7.23
C LEU A 84 12.81 2.04 -6.30
N GLY A 85 12.21 1.54 -5.23
CA GLY A 85 11.32 2.27 -4.34
C GLY A 85 9.84 2.14 -4.71
N ALA A 86 8.98 2.28 -3.70
CA ALA A 86 7.55 1.97 -3.81
C ALA A 86 6.82 2.76 -4.91
N LEU A 87 7.20 4.03 -5.15
CA LEU A 87 6.53 4.84 -6.18
C LEU A 87 6.96 4.45 -7.59
N VAL A 88 8.22 4.04 -7.79
CA VAL A 88 8.67 3.52 -9.09
C VAL A 88 8.04 2.16 -9.35
N ASP A 89 8.01 1.27 -8.36
CA ASP A 89 7.32 -0.02 -8.45
C ASP A 89 5.84 0.16 -8.80
N LEU A 90 5.16 1.13 -8.17
CA LEU A 90 3.79 1.48 -8.47
C LEU A 90 3.63 1.92 -9.94
N SER A 91 4.57 2.70 -10.46
CA SER A 91 4.53 3.19 -11.86
C SER A 91 4.64 2.09 -12.91
N LEU A 92 5.22 0.93 -12.56
CA LEU A 92 5.30 -0.23 -13.45
C LEU A 92 3.93 -0.91 -13.65
N ALA A 93 2.99 -0.72 -12.71
CA ALA A 93 1.69 -1.40 -12.70
C ALA A 93 0.51 -0.49 -13.05
N ILE A 94 0.62 0.83 -12.82
CA ILE A 94 -0.45 1.78 -13.13
C ILE A 94 -0.52 2.05 -14.63
N GLN A 95 -1.74 1.97 -15.16
CA GLN A 95 -2.08 2.34 -16.54
C GLN A 95 -3.02 3.54 -16.53
N PRO A 96 -2.91 4.47 -17.49
CA PRO A 96 -3.81 5.63 -17.57
C PRO A 96 -5.29 5.25 -17.69
N GLY A 97 -6.16 6.08 -17.13
CA GLY A 97 -7.61 6.00 -17.34
C GLY A 97 -8.34 5.00 -16.43
N SER A 98 -7.71 4.53 -15.37
CA SER A 98 -8.36 3.66 -14.37
C SER A 98 -8.11 4.16 -12.96
N ASP A 99 -9.09 3.97 -12.09
CA ASP A 99 -8.92 4.12 -10.65
C ASP A 99 -8.22 2.90 -10.09
N TYR A 100 -7.43 3.07 -9.03
CA TYR A 100 -6.67 2.00 -8.41
C TYR A 100 -6.83 1.96 -6.90
N ILE A 101 -7.08 0.76 -6.36
CA ILE A 101 -6.73 0.47 -4.98
C ILE A 101 -5.28 0.02 -4.92
N VAL A 102 -4.48 0.66 -4.07
CA VAL A 102 -3.03 0.43 -3.92
C VAL A 102 -2.75 -0.01 -2.50
N MET A 103 -2.05 -1.12 -2.35
CA MET A 103 -1.78 -1.73 -1.04
C MET A 103 -0.32 -2.17 -0.94
N ALA A 104 0.27 -2.03 0.26
CA ALA A 104 1.50 -2.73 0.60
C ALA A 104 1.18 -4.16 1.03
N SER A 105 2.03 -5.12 0.64
CA SER A 105 1.79 -6.56 0.83
C SER A 105 2.14 -7.10 2.22
N ASP A 106 2.50 -6.23 3.15
CA ASP A 106 3.02 -6.60 4.47
C ASP A 106 2.10 -6.21 5.64
N ASN A 107 0.87 -5.83 5.33
CA ASN A 107 -0.12 -5.44 6.31
C ASN A 107 -1.33 -6.36 6.27
N TYR A 108 -1.74 -6.86 7.42
CA TYR A 108 -2.93 -7.67 7.62
C TYR A 108 -4.07 -6.80 8.19
N LEU A 109 -5.26 -6.95 7.63
CA LEU A 109 -6.49 -6.33 8.14
C LEU A 109 -7.40 -7.42 8.72
N ASP A 110 -7.97 -7.19 9.90
CA ASP A 110 -8.96 -8.07 10.52
C ASP A 110 -10.40 -7.79 10.08
N PHE A 111 -10.56 -6.91 9.10
CA PHE A 111 -11.85 -6.52 8.51
C PHE A 111 -11.80 -6.51 6.98
N PRO A 112 -12.93 -6.66 6.29
CA PRO A 112 -12.99 -6.64 4.84
C PRO A 112 -12.87 -5.20 4.28
N LEU A 113 -12.32 -5.07 3.07
CA LEU A 113 -12.14 -3.78 2.40
C LEU A 113 -13.42 -3.23 1.72
N ASP A 114 -14.53 -3.95 1.75
CA ASP A 114 -15.78 -3.58 1.09
C ASP A 114 -16.33 -2.22 1.55
N SER A 115 -16.26 -1.90 2.84
CA SER A 115 -16.70 -0.61 3.39
C SER A 115 -15.84 0.55 2.91
N PHE A 116 -14.51 0.35 2.78
CA PHE A 116 -13.61 1.36 2.22
C PHE A 116 -13.86 1.61 0.73
N ILE A 117 -14.09 0.53 -0.03
CA ILE A 117 -14.39 0.62 -1.46
C ILE A 117 -15.75 1.29 -1.69
N ARG A 118 -16.78 0.97 -0.89
CA ARG A 118 -18.09 1.65 -0.96
C ARG A 118 -17.97 3.12 -0.61
N TYR A 119 -17.21 3.46 0.42
CA TYR A 119 -16.95 4.86 0.77
C TYR A 119 -16.32 5.63 -0.41
N TYR A 120 -15.33 5.04 -1.09
CA TYR A 120 -14.79 5.62 -2.33
C TYR A 120 -15.86 5.82 -3.40
N GLN A 121 -16.75 4.84 -3.60
CA GLN A 121 -17.84 4.95 -4.58
C GLN A 121 -18.83 6.08 -4.26
N GLU A 122 -18.97 6.45 -3.00
CA GLU A 122 -19.81 7.57 -2.56
C GLU A 122 -19.13 8.93 -2.79
N VAL A 123 -17.85 9.07 -2.40
CA VAL A 123 -17.15 10.37 -2.44
C VAL A 123 -16.50 10.67 -3.79
N GLN A 124 -16.17 9.66 -4.59
CA GLN A 124 -15.61 9.77 -5.95
C GLN A 124 -14.33 10.62 -6.03
N THR A 125 -13.52 10.60 -4.98
CA THR A 125 -12.21 11.26 -4.89
C THR A 125 -11.19 10.25 -4.35
N SER A 126 -9.89 10.53 -4.48
CA SER A 126 -8.88 9.72 -3.84
C SER A 126 -9.12 9.59 -2.34
N CYS A 127 -8.88 8.40 -1.78
CA CYS A 127 -9.18 8.08 -0.39
C CYS A 127 -7.99 7.41 0.31
N VAL A 128 -7.87 7.69 1.61
CA VAL A 128 -6.96 7.00 2.52
C VAL A 128 -7.73 6.40 3.69
N MET A 129 -7.27 5.29 4.24
CA MET A 129 -7.76 4.81 5.54
C MET A 129 -6.95 5.45 6.66
N TYR A 130 -7.55 5.58 7.85
CA TYR A 130 -6.85 6.00 9.05
C TYR A 130 -7.37 5.32 10.31
N HIS A 131 -6.53 5.26 11.31
CA HIS A 131 -6.85 4.85 12.68
C HIS A 131 -6.08 5.69 13.70
N GLU A 132 -6.47 5.59 14.96
CA GLU A 132 -5.80 6.31 16.04
C GLU A 132 -4.65 5.48 16.62
N ILE A 133 -3.49 6.09 16.77
CA ILE A 133 -2.31 5.52 17.44
C ILE A 133 -1.85 6.54 18.50
N GLU A 134 -1.71 6.09 19.75
CA GLU A 134 -1.21 6.94 20.84
C GLU A 134 0.33 6.90 20.98
N ASP A 135 0.96 5.82 20.50
CA ASP A 135 2.42 5.63 20.62
C ASP A 135 3.18 6.52 19.63
N PRO A 136 3.97 7.52 20.12
CA PRO A 136 4.72 8.42 19.25
C PRO A 136 5.78 7.73 18.38
N ASP A 137 6.36 6.62 18.84
CA ASP A 137 7.38 5.90 18.09
C ASP A 137 6.77 5.12 16.92
N ARG A 138 5.53 4.67 17.05
CA ARG A 138 4.76 4.11 15.95
C ARG A 138 4.35 5.19 14.95
N LEU A 139 3.89 6.36 15.43
CA LEU A 139 3.52 7.49 14.58
C LEU A 139 4.69 7.99 13.71
N ARG A 140 5.93 7.93 14.21
CA ARG A 140 7.13 8.29 13.42
C ARG A 140 7.44 7.30 12.28
N ARG A 141 6.83 6.13 12.27
CA ARG A 141 7.07 5.07 11.26
C ARG A 141 5.97 4.94 10.22
N THR A 142 4.89 5.69 10.38
CA THR A 142 3.72 5.68 9.49
C THR A 142 3.40 7.08 9.01
N ALA A 143 2.54 7.20 8.01
CA ALA A 143 2.00 8.49 7.63
C ALA A 143 1.01 8.98 8.70
N VAL A 144 0.97 10.30 8.92
CA VAL A 144 0.09 10.97 9.88
C VAL A 144 -0.70 12.05 9.17
N ILE A 145 -2.00 12.13 9.47
CA ILE A 145 -2.91 13.10 8.85
C ILE A 145 -3.67 13.94 9.86
N SER A 146 -4.14 15.10 9.40
CA SER A 146 -5.23 15.83 10.04
C SER A 146 -6.46 15.80 9.13
N VAL A 147 -7.64 15.73 9.71
CA VAL A 147 -8.91 15.55 8.99
C VAL A 147 -9.91 16.61 9.46
N SER A 148 -10.62 17.25 8.52
CA SER A 148 -11.81 18.06 8.78
C SER A 148 -12.91 17.67 7.80
N ASP A 149 -14.10 17.40 8.32
CA ASP A 149 -15.26 17.00 7.51
C ASP A 149 -14.97 15.83 6.54
N SER A 150 -14.24 14.83 7.05
CA SER A 150 -13.75 13.67 6.29
C SER A 150 -12.75 13.98 5.17
N VAL A 151 -12.26 15.21 5.05
CA VAL A 151 -11.23 15.63 4.08
C VAL A 151 -9.88 15.72 4.78
N VAL A 152 -8.83 15.20 4.15
CA VAL A 152 -7.45 15.32 4.61
C VAL A 152 -7.00 16.78 4.47
N THR A 153 -6.66 17.42 5.59
CA THR A 153 -6.18 18.82 5.63
C THR A 153 -4.66 18.93 5.76
N SER A 154 -4.01 17.89 6.28
CA SER A 154 -2.56 17.72 6.24
C SER A 154 -2.21 16.24 6.10
N PHE A 155 -1.12 15.97 5.43
CA PHE A 155 -0.55 14.63 5.28
C PHE A 155 0.97 14.73 5.42
N THR A 156 1.58 13.93 6.29
CA THR A 156 3.03 13.88 6.44
C THR A 156 3.47 12.42 6.56
N GLU A 157 4.31 12.00 5.62
CA GLU A 157 4.87 10.65 5.61
C GLU A 157 6.03 10.55 6.62
N LYS A 158 5.88 9.68 7.62
CA LYS A 158 6.89 9.40 8.65
C LYS A 158 7.46 10.65 9.31
N PRO A 159 6.64 11.49 9.95
CA PRO A 159 7.07 12.74 10.56
C PRO A 159 8.03 12.52 11.73
N GLU A 160 9.09 13.33 11.86
CA GLU A 160 9.93 13.35 13.07
C GLU A 160 9.13 13.79 14.30
N CYS A 161 8.24 14.77 14.11
CA CYS A 161 7.35 15.31 15.13
C CYS A 161 5.89 15.16 14.67
N PRO A 162 5.20 14.06 15.04
CA PRO A 162 3.80 13.85 14.66
C PRO A 162 2.90 14.96 15.22
N CYS A 163 2.10 15.58 14.34
CA CYS A 163 1.17 16.65 14.71
C CYS A 163 -0.25 16.13 15.04
N SER A 164 -0.49 14.83 14.89
CA SER A 164 -1.78 14.18 15.10
C SER A 164 -1.55 12.72 15.53
N THR A 165 -2.60 12.11 16.07
CA THR A 165 -2.65 10.67 16.39
C THR A 165 -3.28 9.83 15.27
N LEU A 166 -3.69 10.46 14.16
CA LEU A 166 -4.36 9.78 13.05
C LEU A 166 -3.32 9.21 12.08
N ALA A 167 -3.08 7.91 12.19
CA ALA A 167 -2.12 7.16 11.38
C ALA A 167 -2.77 6.57 10.13
N VAL A 168 -2.07 6.58 9.01
CA VAL A 168 -2.53 6.04 7.73
C VAL A 168 -1.77 4.74 7.43
N PRO A 169 -2.44 3.58 7.45
CA PRO A 169 -1.86 2.34 6.95
C PRO A 169 -1.73 2.39 5.43
N PRO A 170 -0.87 1.56 4.81
CA PRO A 170 -0.57 1.65 3.38
C PRO A 170 -1.67 1.04 2.48
N PHE A 171 -2.88 1.58 2.61
CA PHE A 171 -4.06 1.26 1.82
C PHE A 171 -4.67 2.55 1.27
N TYR A 172 -4.61 2.72 -0.03
CA TYR A 172 -5.02 3.93 -0.73
C TYR A 172 -5.96 3.59 -1.87
N ILE A 173 -6.93 4.47 -2.18
CA ILE A 173 -7.64 4.45 -3.45
C ILE A 173 -7.35 5.76 -4.16
N TYR A 174 -6.83 5.67 -5.38
CA TYR A 174 -6.53 6.82 -6.22
C TYR A 174 -7.44 6.84 -7.44
N THR A 175 -7.98 8.02 -7.77
CA THR A 175 -8.71 8.24 -9.02
C THR A 175 -7.78 8.14 -10.22
N ALA A 176 -8.34 7.91 -11.40
CA ALA A 176 -7.59 7.91 -12.67
C ALA A 176 -6.82 9.22 -12.90
N ASP A 177 -7.44 10.35 -12.56
CA ASP A 177 -6.84 11.68 -12.68
C ASP A 177 -5.65 11.87 -11.73
N ASP A 178 -5.71 11.32 -10.52
CA ASP A 178 -4.60 11.37 -9.58
C ASP A 178 -3.51 10.36 -9.96
N CYS A 179 -3.87 9.17 -10.42
CA CYS A 179 -2.90 8.19 -10.95
C CYS A 179 -2.07 8.77 -12.11
N ALA A 180 -2.68 9.60 -12.96
CA ALA A 180 -1.97 10.25 -14.07
C ALA A 180 -0.84 11.21 -13.60
N LYS A 181 -0.89 11.68 -12.34
CA LYS A 181 0.13 12.58 -11.76
C LYS A 181 1.33 11.83 -11.16
N LEU A 182 1.36 10.50 -11.19
CA LEU A 182 2.42 9.71 -10.55
C LEU A 182 3.81 10.01 -11.12
N SER A 183 3.93 10.27 -12.43
CA SER A 183 5.19 10.69 -13.06
C SER A 183 5.71 12.03 -12.52
N ASP A 184 4.82 12.95 -12.21
CA ASP A 184 5.18 14.27 -11.67
C ASP A 184 5.72 14.12 -10.24
N VAL A 185 5.10 13.26 -9.45
CA VAL A 185 5.57 12.93 -8.09
C VAL A 185 6.98 12.32 -8.13
N ILE A 186 7.19 11.32 -8.97
CA ILE A 186 8.52 10.67 -9.12
C ILE A 186 9.59 11.70 -9.50
N SER A 187 9.22 12.65 -10.36
CA SER A 187 10.13 13.73 -10.81
C SER A 187 10.30 14.86 -9.80
N SER A 188 9.48 14.94 -8.75
CA SER A 188 9.49 16.05 -7.78
C SER A 188 10.63 16.00 -6.76
N GLY A 189 11.38 14.88 -6.69
CA GLY A 189 12.43 14.66 -5.70
C GLY A 189 11.91 14.19 -4.33
N CYS A 190 10.66 13.71 -4.24
CA CYS A 190 10.11 13.10 -3.03
C CYS A 190 10.82 11.77 -2.69
N ASN A 191 10.58 11.26 -1.49
CA ASN A 191 11.08 9.95 -1.10
C ASN A 191 10.34 8.84 -1.87
N LEU A 192 11.03 8.15 -2.77
CA LEU A 192 10.45 7.11 -3.62
C LEU A 192 10.22 5.79 -2.89
N ASP A 193 10.87 5.55 -1.74
CA ASP A 193 10.74 4.33 -0.95
C ASP A 193 9.41 4.23 -0.18
N ASN A 194 8.76 5.36 0.07
CA ASN A 194 7.55 5.42 0.86
C ASN A 194 6.30 5.55 -0.03
N LEU A 195 5.38 4.61 0.08
CA LEU A 195 4.12 4.63 -0.68
C LEU A 195 3.26 5.86 -0.34
N GLY A 196 3.26 6.28 0.93
CA GLY A 196 2.52 7.45 1.39
C GLY A 196 3.02 8.78 0.83
N SER A 197 4.26 8.85 0.29
CA SER A 197 4.78 10.05 -0.36
C SER A 197 3.92 10.51 -1.56
N PHE A 198 3.19 9.59 -2.20
CA PHE A 198 2.25 9.96 -3.25
C PHE A 198 1.04 10.72 -2.68
N ALA A 199 0.42 10.21 -1.62
CA ALA A 199 -0.68 10.90 -0.95
C ALA A 199 -0.23 12.23 -0.31
N GLU A 200 0.99 12.27 0.27
CA GLU A 200 1.59 13.51 0.79
C GLU A 200 1.73 14.57 -0.30
N TRP A 201 2.19 14.21 -1.48
CA TRP A 201 2.30 15.15 -2.60
C TRP A 201 0.94 15.58 -3.14
N LEU A 202 -0.03 14.63 -3.19
CA LEU A 202 -1.37 14.88 -3.72
C LEU A 202 -2.23 15.78 -2.83
N HIS A 203 -2.15 15.69 -1.49
CA HIS A 203 -3.11 16.33 -0.58
C HIS A 203 -3.21 17.86 -0.76
N SER A 204 -2.17 18.51 -1.28
CA SER A 204 -2.17 19.94 -1.59
C SER A 204 -2.64 20.26 -3.03
N ARG A 205 -2.96 19.25 -3.83
CA ARG A 205 -3.27 19.36 -5.28
C ARG A 205 -4.58 18.71 -5.67
N SER A 206 -5.08 17.80 -4.83
CA SER A 206 -6.32 17.06 -5.03
C SER A 206 -7.02 16.91 -3.69
N THR A 207 -8.34 16.81 -3.72
CA THR A 207 -9.12 16.45 -2.54
C THR A 207 -8.90 14.98 -2.23
N ILE A 208 -8.48 14.68 -1.01
CA ILE A 208 -8.35 13.31 -0.50
C ILE A 208 -9.33 13.15 0.66
N HIS A 209 -10.21 12.16 0.59
CA HIS A 209 -11.08 11.82 1.71
C HIS A 209 -10.45 10.78 2.62
N ALA A 210 -10.74 10.88 3.91
CA ALA A 210 -10.25 10.00 4.94
C ALA A 210 -11.35 9.09 5.47
N PHE A 211 -11.14 7.78 5.42
CA PHE A 211 -12.04 6.76 5.94
C PHE A 211 -11.48 6.20 7.26
N LYS A 212 -12.25 6.34 8.35
CA LYS A 212 -11.88 5.71 9.62
C LYS A 212 -12.06 4.20 9.50
N MET A 213 -11.00 3.44 9.62
CA MET A 213 -11.08 1.98 9.51
C MET A 213 -11.86 1.38 10.69
N PRO A 214 -12.69 0.34 10.44
CA PRO A 214 -13.57 -0.23 11.46
C PRO A 214 -12.90 -1.26 12.38
N GLY A 215 -11.67 -1.67 12.05
CA GLY A 215 -10.93 -2.71 12.77
C GLY A 215 -9.44 -2.38 12.88
N THR A 216 -8.59 -3.40 12.87
CA THR A 216 -7.16 -3.30 13.13
C THR A 216 -6.34 -3.55 11.86
N CYS A 217 -5.23 -2.82 11.72
CA CYS A 217 -4.19 -3.07 10.74
C CYS A 217 -2.91 -3.46 11.47
N ILE A 218 -2.30 -4.56 11.08
CA ILE A 218 -1.09 -5.12 11.70
C ILE A 218 -0.01 -5.24 10.64
N ASP A 219 1.12 -4.56 10.82
CA ASP A 219 2.34 -4.85 10.05
C ASP A 219 2.87 -6.22 10.49
N ILE A 220 3.12 -7.11 9.53
CA ILE A 220 3.59 -8.45 9.85
C ILE A 220 4.93 -8.47 10.57
N SER A 221 5.76 -7.42 10.43
CA SER A 221 6.99 -7.30 11.20
C SER A 221 6.71 -7.30 12.71
N ASP A 222 5.59 -6.72 13.14
CA ASP A 222 5.21 -6.65 14.55
C ASP A 222 4.80 -8.03 15.12
N LEU A 223 4.52 -9.02 14.26
CA LEU A 223 4.17 -10.39 14.67
C LEU A 223 5.38 -11.33 14.74
N TYR A 224 6.47 -11.01 14.05
CA TYR A 224 7.62 -11.90 13.88
C TYR A 224 8.95 -11.33 14.42
N CYS A 225 8.94 -10.08 14.95
CA CYS A 225 10.15 -9.41 15.50
C CYS A 225 10.06 -9.14 17.00
#